data_9e08b53817eb428523f4fa6b853a92de
#
_entry.id   9e08b53817eb428523f4fa6b853a92de
#
_cell.length_a   1.000
_cell.length_b   1.000
_cell.length_c   1.000
_cell.angle_alpha   90.00
_cell.angle_beta   90.00
_cell.angle_gamma   90.00
#
_symmetry.space_group_name_H-M   'P 1'
#
loop_
_entity.id
_entity.type
_entity.pdbx_description
1 polymer ?
#
loop_
_entity_poly.entity_id
_entity_poly.type
_entity_poly.pdbx_seq_one_letter_code
_entity_poly.pdbx_strand_id
1 'polypeptide(L)'
;MIDMLKRHEIQVLRRAGHTLAEVAALSGASVGTVRRVTAEDGVTTVDNAAERARRQVGRPSTAEAYRAVLVQALTEDATLRSVELLHRARQAGYSGGKSAVYALVQTLRARTVTPLVRFEGLPGEFSQHDFGEVLIRYQNGTEITVHFFASRLKYSRWIEVTLVPNERVETLVRTLVDHLGAFGGIPLVAVFDRPKTVALKWGRDGVVTEWNPTFASVALDLGIGVEVCWPYRPQEKGSVENLVGWVKGSFFKQRRFLDREDLERQLCEWLTEGNTVRPSRATGVPPATRIGDERARLRPLKIAPADLALRIPVSVGPTGVVIHETHPYSMPPDAIGLPGTLYLYRDRVRIVAGRFGAEHVRQWQPGDGSILPEHRAQRVAAVSGKRARRYLQRQHLLDVGPAALAYLTELTHRRPKTWVPDVERLHTLLQTHGDAALRAAFTQGLDEQAIGAEYIAHYLEASTPALPFDVTDRPPTIAATQLPRAGRVQVAEGARRGGAQRSTWTRSSTAASSRRVGGRS
;
A
#
# COMPACT_ATOMS: atom_id res chain seq x y z
N MET A 1 6.34 -18.65 -48.35
CA MET A 1 7.32 -19.77 -48.18
C MET A 1 6.70 -20.74 -47.19
N ILE A 2 6.80 -22.05 -47.48
CA ILE A 2 6.30 -23.09 -46.55
C ILE A 2 7.32 -23.22 -45.44
N ASP A 3 6.86 -23.28 -44.17
CA ASP A 3 7.71 -23.49 -43.01
C ASP A 3 8.24 -24.94 -42.92
N MET A 4 9.18 -25.15 -42.00
CA MET A 4 9.85 -26.46 -41.87
C MET A 4 8.91 -27.53 -41.32
N LEU A 5 7.94 -27.18 -40.50
CA LEU A 5 6.90 -28.12 -40.03
C LEU A 5 6.03 -28.61 -41.18
N LYS A 6 5.58 -27.71 -42.04
CA LYS A 6 4.78 -28.03 -43.20
C LYS A 6 5.53 -28.89 -44.23
N ARG A 7 6.86 -28.67 -44.39
CA ARG A 7 7.71 -29.52 -45.20
C ARG A 7 7.82 -30.93 -44.63
N HIS A 8 8.02 -31.02 -43.32
CA HIS A 8 8.04 -32.30 -42.61
C HIS A 8 6.73 -33.06 -42.78
N GLU A 9 5.58 -32.39 -42.58
CA GLU A 9 4.25 -32.97 -42.79
C GLU A 9 4.10 -33.56 -44.21
N ILE A 10 4.47 -32.79 -45.25
CA ILE A 10 4.42 -33.22 -46.64
C ILE A 10 5.31 -34.46 -46.85
N GLN A 11 6.53 -34.48 -46.30
CA GLN A 11 7.43 -35.62 -46.42
C GLN A 11 6.93 -36.86 -45.68
N VAL A 12 6.33 -36.70 -44.50
CA VAL A 12 5.72 -37.82 -43.76
C VAL A 12 4.55 -38.41 -44.52
N LEU A 13 3.62 -37.58 -45.01
CA LEU A 13 2.49 -38.05 -45.83
C LEU A 13 2.94 -38.79 -47.11
N ARG A 14 4.00 -38.31 -47.78
CA ARG A 14 4.57 -38.99 -48.93
C ARG A 14 5.20 -40.35 -48.57
N ARG A 15 5.92 -40.45 -47.45
CA ARG A 15 6.48 -41.74 -46.96
C ARG A 15 5.40 -42.70 -46.53
N ALA A 16 4.25 -42.21 -46.09
CA ALA A 16 3.08 -43.01 -45.75
C ALA A 16 2.33 -43.56 -46.99
N GLY A 17 2.80 -43.23 -48.21
CA GLY A 17 2.26 -43.80 -49.43
C GLY A 17 1.19 -42.96 -50.13
N HIS A 18 0.80 -41.82 -49.60
CA HIS A 18 -0.21 -40.95 -50.23
C HIS A 18 0.28 -40.41 -51.58
N THR A 19 -0.60 -40.26 -52.55
CA THR A 19 -0.32 -39.68 -53.85
C THR A 19 -0.02 -38.18 -53.74
N LEU A 20 0.60 -37.58 -54.77
CA LEU A 20 0.89 -36.15 -54.79
C LEU A 20 -0.38 -35.28 -54.66
N ALA A 21 -1.48 -35.74 -55.24
CA ALA A 21 -2.76 -35.04 -55.20
C ALA A 21 -3.39 -35.09 -53.78
N GLU A 22 -3.38 -36.27 -53.14
CA GLU A 22 -3.85 -36.44 -51.77
C GLU A 22 -3.04 -35.63 -50.77
N VAL A 23 -1.70 -35.65 -50.87
CA VAL A 23 -0.83 -34.84 -50.03
C VAL A 23 -1.09 -33.35 -50.23
N ALA A 24 -1.35 -32.90 -51.44
CA ALA A 24 -1.70 -31.52 -51.74
C ALA A 24 -3.01 -31.14 -51.07
N ALA A 25 -4.03 -32.02 -51.15
CA ALA A 25 -5.33 -31.81 -50.49
C ALA A 25 -5.20 -31.78 -48.95
N LEU A 26 -4.50 -32.74 -48.36
CA LEU A 26 -4.30 -32.85 -46.92
C LEU A 26 -3.46 -31.73 -46.33
N SER A 27 -2.40 -31.34 -47.02
CA SER A 27 -1.45 -30.32 -46.56
C SER A 27 -1.85 -28.90 -46.93
N GLY A 28 -2.88 -28.69 -47.78
CA GLY A 28 -3.25 -27.37 -48.32
C GLY A 28 -2.16 -26.72 -49.18
N ALA A 29 -1.20 -27.51 -49.67
CA ALA A 29 -0.13 -27.04 -50.55
C ALA A 29 -0.43 -27.39 -52.03
N SER A 30 0.08 -26.59 -52.98
CA SER A 30 -0.07 -26.95 -54.40
C SER A 30 0.70 -28.22 -54.74
N VAL A 31 0.21 -29.00 -55.71
CA VAL A 31 0.89 -30.24 -56.21
C VAL A 31 2.35 -29.98 -56.64
N GLY A 32 2.62 -28.81 -57.25
CA GLY A 32 3.98 -28.39 -57.60
C GLY A 32 4.87 -28.18 -56.38
N THR A 33 4.29 -27.66 -55.28
CA THR A 33 5.00 -27.51 -54.02
C THR A 33 5.28 -28.86 -53.37
N VAL A 34 4.29 -29.76 -53.34
CA VAL A 34 4.45 -31.14 -52.82
C VAL A 34 5.55 -31.85 -53.56
N ARG A 35 5.57 -31.82 -54.91
CA ARG A 35 6.59 -32.44 -55.73
C ARG A 35 7.99 -31.92 -55.38
N ARG A 36 8.14 -30.60 -55.26
CA ARG A 36 9.43 -29.98 -54.89
C ARG A 36 9.90 -30.40 -53.49
N VAL A 37 9.01 -30.35 -52.47
CA VAL A 37 9.34 -30.72 -51.08
C VAL A 37 9.67 -32.21 -50.96
N THR A 38 9.05 -33.07 -51.79
CA THR A 38 9.36 -34.52 -51.83
C THR A 38 10.75 -34.81 -52.37
N ALA A 39 11.28 -33.95 -53.26
CA ALA A 39 12.63 -34.06 -53.81
C ALA A 39 13.73 -33.43 -52.92
N GLU A 40 13.33 -32.78 -51.80
CA GLU A 40 14.27 -32.19 -50.84
C GLU A 40 14.73 -33.24 -49.81
N ASP A 41 15.91 -33.00 -49.19
CA ASP A 41 16.41 -33.81 -48.08
C ASP A 41 15.40 -33.84 -46.91
N GLY A 42 15.41 -34.95 -46.16
CA GLY A 42 14.51 -35.12 -45.02
C GLY A 42 14.72 -34.03 -43.98
N VAL A 43 13.61 -33.48 -43.46
CA VAL A 43 13.64 -32.49 -42.36
C VAL A 43 14.08 -33.18 -41.07
N THR A 44 15.27 -32.87 -40.58
CA THR A 44 15.84 -33.42 -39.34
C THR A 44 15.68 -32.45 -38.16
N THR A 45 15.63 -31.14 -38.44
CA THR A 45 15.46 -30.09 -37.41
C THR A 45 14.47 -29.04 -37.90
N VAL A 46 13.65 -28.50 -36.98
CA VAL A 46 12.67 -27.46 -37.29
C VAL A 46 13.26 -26.09 -36.95
N ASP A 47 14.17 -25.60 -37.78
CA ASP A 47 14.73 -24.25 -37.69
C ASP A 47 14.41 -23.43 -38.94
N ASN A 48 13.33 -22.67 -38.89
CA ASN A 48 12.87 -21.81 -39.98
C ASN A 48 13.85 -20.66 -40.27
N ALA A 49 14.64 -20.22 -39.30
CA ALA A 49 15.58 -19.11 -39.48
C ALA A 49 16.83 -19.57 -40.21
N ALA A 50 17.41 -20.69 -39.81
CA ALA A 50 18.55 -21.32 -40.48
C ALA A 50 18.21 -21.70 -41.94
N GLU A 51 16.99 -22.24 -42.17
CA GLU A 51 16.56 -22.62 -43.52
C GLU A 51 16.34 -21.40 -44.43
N ARG A 52 15.82 -20.29 -43.92
CA ARG A 52 15.72 -19.02 -44.67
C ARG A 52 17.10 -18.49 -45.06
N ALA A 53 18.06 -18.53 -44.12
CA ALA A 53 19.43 -18.10 -44.36
C ALA A 53 20.13 -18.98 -45.42
N ARG A 54 19.95 -20.31 -45.34
CA ARG A 54 20.52 -21.29 -46.31
C ARG A 54 19.99 -21.08 -47.72
N ARG A 55 18.71 -20.76 -47.88
CA ARG A 55 18.06 -20.63 -49.20
C ARG A 55 18.30 -19.29 -49.89
N GLN A 56 18.91 -18.32 -49.22
CA GLN A 56 19.15 -16.96 -49.74
C GLN A 56 17.93 -16.36 -50.46
N VAL A 57 16.74 -16.50 -49.88
CA VAL A 57 15.50 -16.05 -50.49
C VAL A 57 15.38 -14.55 -50.35
N GLY A 58 15.33 -13.83 -51.43
CA GLY A 58 15.21 -12.39 -51.51
C GLY A 58 16.41 -11.73 -52.24
N ARG A 59 16.28 -10.43 -52.48
CA ARG A 59 17.38 -9.63 -53.01
C ARG A 59 18.50 -9.56 -51.98
N PRO A 60 19.76 -9.85 -52.33
CA PRO A 60 20.89 -9.73 -51.39
C PRO A 60 20.90 -8.35 -50.72
N SER A 61 21.16 -8.30 -49.42
CA SER A 61 21.25 -7.03 -48.69
C SER A 61 22.45 -6.23 -49.21
N THR A 62 22.23 -5.00 -49.64
CA THR A 62 23.32 -4.10 -50.06
C THR A 62 24.30 -3.80 -48.93
N ALA A 63 23.92 -4.01 -47.67
CA ALA A 63 24.81 -3.86 -46.51
C ALA A 63 25.82 -5.00 -46.38
N GLU A 64 25.58 -6.16 -47.01
CA GLU A 64 26.45 -7.35 -46.91
C GLU A 64 27.86 -7.08 -47.44
N ALA A 65 27.99 -6.26 -48.49
CA ALA A 65 29.29 -5.85 -49.07
C ALA A 65 30.19 -5.12 -48.04
N TYR A 66 29.58 -4.56 -47.00
CA TYR A 66 30.28 -3.77 -45.95
C TYR A 66 30.49 -4.57 -44.66
N ARG A 67 30.24 -5.89 -44.67
CA ARG A 67 30.42 -6.78 -43.52
C ARG A 67 31.81 -6.65 -42.89
N ALA A 68 32.86 -6.66 -43.72
CA ALA A 68 34.25 -6.58 -43.25
C ALA A 68 34.52 -5.29 -42.45
N VAL A 69 34.04 -4.16 -42.95
CA VAL A 69 34.15 -2.84 -42.26
C VAL A 69 33.45 -2.84 -40.94
N LEU A 70 32.24 -3.42 -40.88
CA LEU A 70 31.45 -3.49 -39.64
C LEU A 70 32.06 -4.46 -38.63
N VAL A 71 32.60 -5.60 -39.08
CA VAL A 71 33.31 -6.56 -38.22
C VAL A 71 34.55 -5.92 -37.62
N GLN A 72 35.37 -5.26 -38.46
CA GLN A 72 36.55 -4.55 -37.97
C GLN A 72 36.20 -3.51 -36.93
N ALA A 73 35.19 -2.66 -37.17
CA ALA A 73 34.74 -1.65 -36.21
C ALA A 73 34.26 -2.26 -34.90
N LEU A 74 33.54 -3.39 -34.93
CA LEU A 74 33.08 -4.09 -33.73
C LEU A 74 34.21 -4.84 -33.00
N THR A 75 35.30 -5.20 -33.73
CA THR A 75 36.50 -5.77 -33.10
C THR A 75 37.32 -4.71 -32.38
N GLU A 76 37.38 -3.49 -32.94
CA GLU A 76 38.01 -2.33 -32.29
C GLU A 76 37.26 -1.88 -31.04
N ASP A 77 35.93 -1.79 -31.13
CA ASP A 77 35.06 -1.47 -30.02
C ASP A 77 33.70 -2.15 -30.18
N ALA A 78 33.47 -3.22 -29.38
CA ALA A 78 32.21 -3.97 -29.37
C ALA A 78 31.00 -3.14 -28.89
N THR A 79 31.22 -2.00 -28.20
CA THR A 79 30.19 -1.14 -27.63
C THR A 79 29.66 -0.07 -28.59
N LEU A 80 30.29 0.11 -29.77
CA LEU A 80 29.89 1.10 -30.77
C LEU A 80 28.40 1.03 -31.08
N ARG A 81 27.72 2.16 -31.04
CA ARG A 81 26.29 2.24 -31.36
C ARG A 81 26.03 1.94 -32.83
N SER A 82 24.87 1.37 -33.16
CA SER A 82 24.50 1.05 -34.55
C SER A 82 24.48 2.28 -35.46
N VAL A 83 24.28 3.47 -34.93
CA VAL A 83 24.33 4.75 -35.66
C VAL A 83 25.78 5.03 -36.11
N GLU A 84 26.75 4.83 -35.22
CA GLU A 84 28.16 5.00 -35.53
C GLU A 84 28.67 3.98 -36.57
N LEU A 85 28.24 2.75 -36.43
CA LEU A 85 28.52 1.71 -37.41
C LEU A 85 27.93 2.02 -38.80
N LEU A 86 26.72 2.62 -38.84
CA LEU A 86 26.14 3.12 -40.08
C LEU A 86 26.97 4.27 -40.66
N HIS A 87 27.47 5.19 -39.81
CA HIS A 87 28.33 6.29 -40.24
C HIS A 87 29.63 5.74 -40.89
N ARG A 88 30.32 4.78 -40.26
CA ARG A 88 31.52 4.12 -40.80
C ARG A 88 31.22 3.37 -42.10
N ALA A 89 30.08 2.69 -42.20
CA ALA A 89 29.66 2.07 -43.46
C ALA A 89 29.45 3.08 -44.59
N ARG A 90 28.88 4.26 -44.28
CA ARG A 90 28.70 5.36 -45.25
C ARG A 90 30.02 5.97 -45.66
N GLN A 91 30.97 6.15 -44.77
CA GLN A 91 32.33 6.58 -45.10
C GLN A 91 33.03 5.59 -46.03
N ALA A 92 32.74 4.30 -45.87
CA ALA A 92 33.22 3.26 -46.77
C ALA A 92 32.43 3.16 -48.09
N GLY A 93 31.47 4.06 -48.36
CA GLY A 93 30.70 4.11 -49.61
C GLY A 93 29.30 3.49 -49.58
N TYR A 94 28.76 3.11 -48.42
CA TYR A 94 27.41 2.57 -48.32
C TYR A 94 26.35 3.66 -48.57
N SER A 95 25.52 3.48 -49.59
CA SER A 95 24.44 4.42 -49.98
C SER A 95 23.01 3.92 -49.62
N GLY A 96 22.92 2.71 -49.05
CA GLY A 96 21.62 2.10 -48.73
C GLY A 96 20.93 2.58 -47.45
N GLY A 97 19.76 2.03 -47.16
CA GLY A 97 18.95 2.36 -46.01
C GLY A 97 19.53 1.87 -44.67
N LYS A 98 19.29 2.61 -43.57
CA LYS A 98 19.77 2.28 -42.23
C LYS A 98 19.34 0.89 -41.74
N SER A 99 18.16 0.43 -42.14
CA SER A 99 17.57 -0.84 -41.67
C SER A 99 18.41 -2.06 -42.10
N ALA A 100 18.99 -2.03 -43.29
CA ALA A 100 19.84 -3.13 -43.80
C ALA A 100 21.14 -3.24 -42.98
N VAL A 101 21.80 -2.11 -42.67
CA VAL A 101 23.00 -2.10 -41.81
C VAL A 101 22.64 -2.53 -40.38
N TYR A 102 21.54 -2.05 -39.81
CA TYR A 102 21.13 -2.43 -38.45
C TYR A 102 20.80 -3.93 -38.34
N ALA A 103 20.14 -4.50 -39.35
CA ALA A 103 19.88 -5.93 -39.38
C ALA A 103 21.20 -6.74 -39.47
N LEU A 104 22.14 -6.30 -40.30
CA LEU A 104 23.45 -6.94 -40.38
C LEU A 104 24.24 -6.82 -39.07
N VAL A 105 24.27 -5.64 -38.42
CA VAL A 105 24.91 -5.41 -37.12
C VAL A 105 24.32 -6.31 -36.03
N GLN A 106 23.01 -6.55 -36.05
CA GLN A 106 22.38 -7.51 -35.12
C GLN A 106 22.90 -8.94 -35.28
N THR A 107 23.24 -9.35 -36.53
CA THR A 107 23.80 -10.69 -36.77
C THR A 107 25.28 -10.77 -36.42
N LEU A 108 26.01 -9.64 -36.53
CA LEU A 108 27.45 -9.57 -36.26
C LEU A 108 27.78 -9.44 -34.76
N ARG A 109 26.90 -8.81 -33.99
CA ARG A 109 27.07 -8.72 -32.53
C ARG A 109 26.96 -10.11 -31.93
N ALA A 110 28.04 -10.55 -31.28
CA ALA A 110 27.99 -11.76 -30.47
C ALA A 110 26.81 -11.66 -29.49
N ARG A 111 25.83 -12.55 -29.65
CA ARG A 111 24.80 -12.72 -28.62
C ARG A 111 25.50 -13.34 -27.42
N THR A 112 25.83 -12.51 -26.45
CA THR A 112 26.15 -13.00 -25.11
C THR A 112 24.87 -13.63 -24.58
N VAL A 113 24.69 -14.92 -24.82
CA VAL A 113 23.61 -15.69 -24.21
C VAL A 113 24.02 -15.89 -22.77
N THR A 114 23.67 -14.94 -21.93
CA THR A 114 23.79 -15.15 -20.49
C THR A 114 22.76 -16.21 -20.13
N PRO A 115 23.17 -17.32 -19.49
CA PRO A 115 22.23 -18.36 -19.12
C PRO A 115 21.15 -17.76 -18.21
N LEU A 116 19.89 -17.97 -18.58
CA LEU A 116 18.74 -17.53 -17.80
C LEU A 116 18.66 -18.43 -16.56
N VAL A 117 19.14 -17.95 -15.43
CA VAL A 117 18.96 -18.65 -14.16
C VAL A 117 17.49 -18.48 -13.73
N ARG A 118 16.72 -19.56 -13.81
CA ARG A 118 15.39 -19.60 -13.22
C ARG A 118 15.54 -19.72 -11.71
N PHE A 119 15.18 -18.66 -11.01
CA PHE A 119 15.13 -18.66 -9.56
C PHE A 119 13.71 -19.05 -9.11
N GLU A 120 13.55 -20.24 -8.56
CA GLU A 120 12.31 -20.66 -7.89
C GLU A 120 12.43 -20.29 -6.41
N GLY A 121 11.43 -19.55 -5.91
CA GLY A 121 11.34 -19.25 -4.48
C GLY A 121 10.87 -20.49 -3.71
N LEU A 122 11.38 -20.66 -2.50
CA LEU A 122 10.89 -21.67 -1.57
C LEU A 122 9.61 -21.16 -0.85
N PRO A 123 8.77 -22.06 -0.30
CA PRO A 123 7.59 -21.65 0.45
C PRO A 123 7.95 -20.71 1.60
N GLY A 124 7.27 -19.55 1.66
CA GLY A 124 7.48 -18.53 2.69
C GLY A 124 8.78 -17.75 2.62
N GLU A 125 9.56 -17.89 1.55
CA GLU A 125 10.88 -17.23 1.42
C GLU A 125 10.73 -15.78 0.96
N PHE A 126 10.12 -15.54 -0.20
CA PHE A 126 10.07 -14.21 -0.81
C PHE A 126 8.66 -13.71 -1.09
N SER A 127 8.49 -12.41 -0.87
CA SER A 127 7.39 -11.63 -1.45
C SER A 127 7.93 -10.48 -2.30
N GLN A 128 7.20 -10.09 -3.31
CA GLN A 128 7.51 -8.95 -4.17
C GLN A 128 6.43 -7.89 -4.02
N HIS A 129 6.87 -6.63 -3.94
CA HIS A 129 5.99 -5.49 -3.72
C HIS A 129 6.37 -4.34 -4.64
N ASP A 130 5.38 -3.70 -5.23
CA ASP A 130 5.61 -2.56 -6.11
C ASP A 130 4.38 -1.67 -6.21
N PHE A 131 4.60 -0.35 -6.37
CA PHE A 131 3.56 0.60 -6.72
C PHE A 131 3.34 0.66 -8.22
N GLY A 132 2.12 0.93 -8.62
CA GLY A 132 1.77 1.22 -9.98
C GLY A 132 0.77 2.33 -10.08
N GLU A 133 0.88 3.11 -11.15
CA GLU A 133 -0.14 4.08 -11.52
C GLU A 133 -0.66 3.78 -12.93
N VAL A 134 -1.92 4.06 -13.17
CA VAL A 134 -2.55 3.88 -14.48
C VAL A 134 -3.60 4.97 -14.70
N LEU A 135 -3.57 5.56 -15.88
CA LEU A 135 -4.66 6.44 -16.33
C LEU A 135 -5.80 5.55 -16.82
N ILE A 136 -6.97 5.68 -16.22
CA ILE A 136 -8.19 5.01 -16.66
C ILE A 136 -9.23 6.05 -17.09
N ARG A 137 -10.11 5.64 -17.99
CA ARG A 137 -11.25 6.42 -18.42
C ARG A 137 -12.53 5.68 -18.07
N TYR A 138 -13.36 6.27 -17.23
CA TYR A 138 -14.67 5.76 -16.91
C TYR A 138 -15.63 5.84 -18.11
N GLN A 139 -16.72 5.09 -18.10
CA GLN A 139 -17.69 5.09 -19.18
C GLN A 139 -18.39 6.45 -19.34
N ASN A 140 -18.48 7.25 -18.29
CA ASN A 140 -18.97 8.63 -18.34
C ASN A 140 -17.99 9.63 -18.98
N GLY A 141 -16.81 9.16 -19.42
CA GLY A 141 -15.78 9.98 -20.07
C GLY A 141 -14.76 10.61 -19.12
N THR A 142 -14.96 10.53 -17.80
CA THR A 142 -14.02 11.07 -16.81
C THR A 142 -12.72 10.27 -16.80
N GLU A 143 -11.58 10.97 -16.91
CA GLU A 143 -10.25 10.36 -16.80
C GLU A 143 -9.68 10.61 -15.41
N ILE A 144 -9.16 9.55 -14.79
CA ILE A 144 -8.49 9.62 -13.49
C ILE A 144 -7.20 8.80 -13.51
N THR A 145 -6.21 9.29 -12.78
CA THR A 145 -5.01 8.49 -12.45
C THR A 145 -5.29 7.68 -11.21
N VAL A 146 -5.18 6.37 -11.34
CA VAL A 146 -5.36 5.41 -10.26
C VAL A 146 -4.00 4.90 -9.82
N HIS A 147 -3.67 5.08 -8.54
CA HIS A 147 -2.53 4.45 -7.91
C HIS A 147 -2.96 3.13 -7.27
N PHE A 148 -2.10 2.14 -7.34
CA PHE A 148 -2.31 0.85 -6.68
C PHE A 148 -0.99 0.29 -6.14
N PHE A 149 -1.10 -0.49 -5.09
CA PHE A 149 0.00 -1.26 -4.54
C PHE A 149 -0.25 -2.74 -4.80
N ALA A 150 0.72 -3.44 -5.36
CA ALA A 150 0.64 -4.85 -5.71
C ALA A 150 1.67 -5.64 -4.92
N SER A 151 1.27 -6.78 -4.39
CA SER A 151 2.12 -7.73 -3.68
C SER A 151 1.92 -9.13 -4.23
N ARG A 152 2.99 -9.93 -4.29
CA ARG A 152 2.94 -11.31 -4.76
C ARG A 152 3.91 -12.18 -3.97
N LEU A 153 3.44 -13.33 -3.51
CA LEU A 153 4.28 -14.39 -2.97
C LEU A 153 5.01 -15.12 -4.09
N LYS A 154 6.28 -15.43 -3.89
CA LYS A 154 7.12 -15.97 -4.98
C LYS A 154 6.84 -17.45 -5.28
N TYR A 155 6.56 -18.26 -4.27
CA TYR A 155 6.33 -19.69 -4.42
C TYR A 155 4.92 -20.01 -4.93
N SER A 156 3.87 -19.57 -4.24
CA SER A 156 2.48 -19.84 -4.63
C SER A 156 2.01 -19.00 -5.81
N ARG A 157 2.62 -17.84 -6.03
CA ARG A 157 2.17 -16.80 -6.96
C ARG A 157 0.88 -16.10 -6.53
N TRP A 158 0.47 -16.28 -5.27
CA TRP A 158 -0.66 -15.55 -4.71
C TRP A 158 -0.43 -14.06 -4.76
N ILE A 159 -1.45 -13.31 -5.17
CA ILE A 159 -1.38 -11.85 -5.38
C ILE A 159 -2.41 -11.12 -4.55
N GLU A 160 -2.01 -9.93 -4.09
CA GLU A 160 -2.87 -8.92 -3.51
C GLU A 160 -2.63 -7.60 -4.24
N VAL A 161 -3.71 -6.88 -4.54
CA VAL A 161 -3.65 -5.55 -5.17
C VAL A 161 -4.67 -4.66 -4.48
N THR A 162 -4.22 -3.52 -3.97
CA THR A 162 -5.06 -2.53 -3.32
C THR A 162 -4.94 -1.18 -4.02
N LEU A 163 -6.07 -0.54 -4.30
CA LEU A 163 -6.11 0.83 -4.81
C LEU A 163 -5.73 1.79 -3.67
N VAL A 164 -4.78 2.65 -3.92
CA VAL A 164 -4.22 3.53 -2.89
C VAL A 164 -4.35 5.01 -3.28
N PRO A 165 -4.42 5.93 -2.32
CA PRO A 165 -4.58 7.36 -2.62
C PRO A 165 -3.29 8.01 -3.13
N ASN A 166 -2.13 7.45 -2.79
CA ASN A 166 -0.81 7.98 -3.13
C ASN A 166 0.27 6.93 -2.89
N GLU A 167 1.51 7.27 -3.24
CA GLU A 167 2.69 6.40 -3.06
C GLU A 167 3.57 6.82 -1.87
N ARG A 168 3.00 7.45 -0.82
CA ARG A 168 3.75 7.88 0.37
C ARG A 168 4.16 6.69 1.24
N VAL A 169 5.16 6.88 2.10
CA VAL A 169 5.67 5.82 3.00
C VAL A 169 4.59 5.28 3.94
N GLU A 170 3.70 6.12 4.43
CA GLU A 170 2.57 5.68 5.26
C GLU A 170 1.67 4.71 4.49
N THR A 171 1.29 5.07 3.27
CA THR A 171 0.47 4.23 2.39
C THR A 171 1.16 2.90 2.12
N LEU A 172 2.46 2.93 1.80
CA LEU A 172 3.26 1.73 1.57
C LEU A 172 3.21 0.79 2.77
N VAL A 173 3.60 1.27 3.96
CA VAL A 173 3.74 0.38 5.13
C VAL A 173 2.40 -0.15 5.62
N ARG A 174 1.33 0.64 5.56
CA ARG A 174 -0.02 0.19 5.92
C ARG A 174 -0.55 -0.88 4.97
N THR A 175 -0.44 -0.63 3.67
CA THR A 175 -0.91 -1.58 2.65
C THR A 175 -0.04 -2.84 2.63
N LEU A 176 1.28 -2.71 2.87
CA LEU A 176 2.16 -3.85 3.03
C LEU A 176 1.69 -4.77 4.18
N VAL A 177 1.40 -4.19 5.35
CA VAL A 177 0.94 -4.97 6.52
C VAL A 177 -0.43 -5.60 6.27
N ASP A 178 -1.35 -4.90 5.58
CA ASP A 178 -2.62 -5.48 5.14
C ASP A 178 -2.42 -6.70 4.25
N HIS A 179 -1.53 -6.59 3.23
CA HIS A 179 -1.22 -7.68 2.32
C HIS A 179 -0.54 -8.86 3.03
N LEU A 180 0.37 -8.59 3.99
CA LEU A 180 0.97 -9.65 4.81
C LEU A 180 -0.10 -10.37 5.65
N GLY A 181 -1.08 -9.64 6.18
CA GLY A 181 -2.25 -10.21 6.85
C GLY A 181 -3.08 -11.10 5.91
N ALA A 182 -3.38 -10.64 4.69
CA ALA A 182 -4.11 -11.39 3.67
C ALA A 182 -3.35 -12.64 3.19
N PHE A 183 -2.03 -12.59 3.11
CA PHE A 183 -1.18 -13.76 2.85
C PHE A 183 -1.27 -14.80 3.95
N GLY A 184 -1.56 -14.39 5.18
CA GLY A 184 -1.60 -15.24 6.36
C GLY A 184 -0.31 -15.23 7.16
N GLY A 185 0.61 -14.29 6.90
CA GLY A 185 1.87 -14.13 7.64
C GLY A 185 2.98 -13.43 6.87
N ILE A 186 4.16 -13.43 7.44
CA ILE A 186 5.34 -12.70 7.00
C ILE A 186 6.33 -13.66 6.33
N PRO A 187 6.71 -13.46 5.05
CA PRO A 187 7.81 -14.19 4.41
C PRO A 187 9.17 -13.77 5.02
N LEU A 188 10.23 -14.48 4.67
CA LEU A 188 11.57 -14.14 5.15
C LEU A 188 12.05 -12.81 4.57
N VAL A 189 11.81 -12.56 3.29
CA VAL A 189 12.32 -11.39 2.57
C VAL A 189 11.21 -10.74 1.73
N ALA A 190 11.10 -9.43 1.86
CA ALA A 190 10.29 -8.57 0.99
C ALA A 190 11.19 -7.88 -0.05
N VAL A 191 10.86 -8.02 -1.31
CA VAL A 191 11.61 -7.46 -2.44
C VAL A 191 10.88 -6.26 -3.02
N PHE A 192 11.59 -5.14 -3.17
CA PHE A 192 11.06 -3.87 -3.70
C PHE A 192 11.86 -3.40 -4.94
N ASP A 193 11.18 -2.75 -5.90
CA ASP A 193 11.85 -2.08 -7.03
C ASP A 193 12.14 -0.61 -6.67
N ARG A 194 13.20 -0.35 -5.90
CA ARG A 194 13.80 0.96 -5.56
C ARG A 194 12.88 2.16 -5.30
N PRO A 195 11.77 2.07 -4.57
CA PRO A 195 11.02 3.25 -4.22
C PRO A 195 11.77 4.09 -3.16
N LYS A 196 11.76 5.42 -3.28
CA LYS A 196 12.30 6.33 -2.25
C LYS A 196 11.60 6.18 -0.89
N THR A 197 10.43 5.62 -0.88
CA THR A 197 9.67 5.28 0.33
C THR A 197 10.29 4.12 1.11
N VAL A 198 11.14 3.31 0.48
CA VAL A 198 11.89 2.21 1.11
C VAL A 198 13.32 2.63 1.41
N ALA A 199 14.03 3.16 0.43
CA ALA A 199 15.43 3.54 0.57
C ALA A 199 15.69 4.92 -0.04
N LEU A 200 16.46 5.75 0.69
CA LEU A 200 16.74 7.15 0.31
C LEU A 200 18.01 7.26 -0.53
N LYS A 201 19.05 6.49 -0.20
CA LYS A 201 20.35 6.54 -0.89
C LYS A 201 20.94 5.15 -1.12
N TRP A 202 21.72 5.04 -2.19
CA TRP A 202 22.43 3.83 -2.59
C TRP A 202 23.90 4.14 -2.86
N GLY A 203 24.77 3.20 -2.48
CA GLY A 203 26.17 3.21 -2.86
C GLY A 203 26.37 2.89 -4.35
N ARG A 204 27.62 3.02 -4.82
CA ARG A 204 28.01 2.65 -6.20
C ARG A 204 27.88 1.15 -6.48
N ASP A 205 27.98 0.35 -5.44
CA ASP A 205 27.78 -1.10 -5.43
C ASP A 205 26.29 -1.50 -5.42
N GLY A 206 25.36 -0.52 -5.34
CA GLY A 206 23.91 -0.72 -5.28
C GLY A 206 23.37 -1.12 -3.91
N VAL A 207 24.23 -1.23 -2.90
CA VAL A 207 23.81 -1.46 -1.51
C VAL A 207 23.10 -0.20 -0.98
N VAL A 208 22.01 -0.39 -0.25
CA VAL A 208 21.30 0.72 0.40
C VAL A 208 22.19 1.31 1.49
N THR A 209 22.51 2.59 1.37
CA THR A 209 23.32 3.33 2.36
C THR A 209 22.45 4.13 3.32
N GLU A 210 21.22 4.47 2.93
CA GLU A 210 20.28 5.19 3.78
C GLU A 210 18.85 4.70 3.53
N TRP A 211 18.25 4.10 4.57
CA TRP A 211 16.87 3.66 4.55
C TRP A 211 15.90 4.77 4.92
N ASN A 212 14.66 4.70 4.41
CA ASN A 212 13.60 5.54 4.94
C ASN A 212 13.32 5.14 6.40
N PRO A 213 13.45 6.05 7.38
CA PRO A 213 13.40 5.68 8.80
C PRO A 213 12.04 5.11 9.23
N THR A 214 10.94 5.61 8.68
CA THR A 214 9.60 5.09 8.96
C THR A 214 9.44 3.67 8.43
N PHE A 215 9.87 3.41 7.20
CA PHE A 215 9.83 2.08 6.61
C PHE A 215 10.74 1.10 7.38
N ALA A 216 11.98 1.52 7.67
CA ALA A 216 12.94 0.69 8.40
C ALA A 216 12.43 0.29 9.79
N SER A 217 11.80 1.23 10.52
CA SER A 217 11.19 0.94 11.82
C SER A 217 10.11 -0.14 11.72
N VAL A 218 9.22 -0.05 10.73
CA VAL A 218 8.16 -1.05 10.52
C VAL A 218 8.75 -2.39 10.08
N ALA A 219 9.73 -2.40 9.18
CA ALA A 219 10.40 -3.63 8.73
C ALA A 219 11.08 -4.37 9.90
N LEU A 220 11.71 -3.65 10.82
CA LEU A 220 12.29 -4.19 12.06
C LEU A 220 11.21 -4.75 13.00
N ASP A 221 10.12 -4.03 13.21
CA ASP A 221 9.00 -4.50 14.05
C ASP A 221 8.38 -5.79 13.50
N LEU A 222 8.26 -5.90 12.18
CA LEU A 222 7.81 -7.11 11.49
C LEU A 222 8.88 -8.21 11.50
N GLY A 223 10.15 -7.86 11.67
CA GLY A 223 11.29 -8.75 11.54
C GLY A 223 11.45 -9.30 10.11
N ILE A 224 11.04 -8.55 9.07
CA ILE A 224 11.14 -8.95 7.68
C ILE A 224 12.46 -8.48 7.07
N GLY A 225 13.14 -9.37 6.36
CA GLY A 225 14.29 -8.99 5.53
C GLY A 225 13.83 -8.15 4.35
N VAL A 226 14.63 -7.17 3.94
CA VAL A 226 14.29 -6.29 2.81
C VAL A 226 15.39 -6.34 1.78
N GLU A 227 15.02 -6.63 0.55
CA GLU A 227 15.88 -6.54 -0.63
C GLU A 227 15.35 -5.49 -1.59
N VAL A 228 16.26 -4.70 -2.16
CA VAL A 228 15.95 -3.71 -3.19
C VAL A 228 16.66 -4.11 -4.47
N CYS A 229 15.90 -4.26 -5.56
CA CYS A 229 16.43 -4.73 -6.86
C CYS A 229 17.58 -3.84 -7.38
N TRP A 230 18.59 -4.47 -7.97
CA TRP A 230 19.72 -3.77 -8.60
C TRP A 230 19.30 -3.05 -9.89
N PRO A 231 19.80 -1.82 -10.15
CA PRO A 231 19.62 -1.20 -11.45
C PRO A 231 20.47 -1.91 -12.49
N TYR A 232 19.98 -1.97 -13.71
CA TYR A 232 20.72 -2.46 -14.90
C TYR A 232 21.14 -3.94 -14.92
N ARG A 233 20.61 -4.81 -14.06
CA ARG A 233 20.71 -6.27 -14.21
C ARG A 233 19.38 -6.86 -14.68
N PRO A 234 19.07 -6.80 -15.99
CA PRO A 234 17.83 -7.34 -16.54
C PRO A 234 17.72 -8.86 -16.35
N GLN A 235 18.81 -9.54 -16.03
CA GLN A 235 18.87 -10.98 -15.82
C GLN A 235 18.35 -11.40 -14.44
N GLU A 236 18.58 -10.59 -13.41
CA GLU A 236 17.93 -10.76 -12.10
C GLU A 236 16.46 -10.28 -12.17
N LYS A 237 16.20 -9.27 -13.03
CA LYS A 237 14.87 -8.74 -13.32
C LYS A 237 14.03 -9.68 -14.23
N GLY A 238 14.66 -10.55 -15.02
CA GLY A 238 13.99 -11.52 -15.90
C GLY A 238 13.26 -12.64 -15.15
N SER A 239 13.63 -12.89 -13.89
CA SER A 239 12.86 -13.76 -12.99
C SER A 239 11.80 -13.00 -12.17
N VAL A 240 11.93 -11.68 -12.07
CA VAL A 240 10.95 -10.76 -11.49
C VAL A 240 10.05 -10.32 -12.64
N GLU A 241 9.08 -11.17 -13.00
CA GLU A 241 7.97 -10.78 -13.86
C GLU A 241 7.46 -9.42 -13.37
N ASN A 242 7.44 -8.43 -14.25
CA ASN A 242 7.00 -7.08 -13.92
C ASN A 242 5.55 -7.16 -13.38
N LEU A 243 5.43 -7.25 -12.05
CA LEU A 243 4.14 -7.42 -11.38
C LEU A 243 3.17 -6.32 -11.76
N VAL A 244 3.63 -5.07 -11.71
CA VAL A 244 2.84 -3.89 -12.10
C VAL A 244 2.46 -3.93 -13.57
N GLY A 245 3.39 -4.28 -14.46
CA GLY A 245 3.11 -4.43 -15.89
C GLY A 245 2.09 -5.54 -16.17
N TRP A 246 2.14 -6.62 -15.41
CA TRP A 246 1.16 -7.71 -15.51
C TRP A 246 -0.22 -7.27 -15.02
N VAL A 247 -0.32 -6.59 -13.87
CA VAL A 247 -1.58 -6.03 -13.37
C VAL A 247 -2.18 -5.05 -14.37
N LYS A 248 -1.39 -4.10 -14.88
CA LYS A 248 -1.83 -3.15 -15.90
C LYS A 248 -2.35 -3.86 -17.17
N GLY A 249 -1.63 -4.88 -17.63
CA GLY A 249 -1.95 -5.60 -18.87
C GLY A 249 -3.13 -6.55 -18.74
N SER A 250 -3.28 -7.24 -17.61
CA SER A 250 -4.28 -8.30 -17.44
C SER A 250 -5.57 -7.84 -16.73
N PHE A 251 -5.54 -6.69 -16.06
CA PHE A 251 -6.72 -6.09 -15.43
C PHE A 251 -7.13 -4.78 -16.08
N PHE A 252 -6.36 -3.71 -15.89
CA PHE A 252 -6.77 -2.36 -16.29
C PHE A 252 -6.98 -2.21 -17.81
N LYS A 253 -6.13 -2.82 -18.64
CA LYS A 253 -6.23 -2.74 -20.11
C LYS A 253 -7.30 -3.66 -20.71
N GLN A 254 -7.78 -4.64 -19.95
CA GLN A 254 -8.77 -5.61 -20.44
C GLN A 254 -10.20 -5.27 -20.07
N ARG A 255 -10.41 -4.28 -19.21
CA ARG A 255 -11.72 -3.98 -18.61
C ARG A 255 -12.11 -2.53 -18.81
N ARG A 256 -13.40 -2.26 -18.70
CA ARG A 256 -13.99 -0.93 -18.68
C ARG A 256 -14.74 -0.76 -17.37
N PHE A 257 -14.66 0.42 -16.79
CA PHE A 257 -15.21 0.72 -15.47
C PHE A 257 -16.26 1.80 -15.57
N LEU A 258 -17.38 1.65 -14.86
CA LEU A 258 -18.43 2.65 -14.75
C LEU A 258 -17.98 3.81 -13.88
N ASP A 259 -17.52 3.48 -12.66
CA ASP A 259 -17.10 4.40 -11.61
C ASP A 259 -16.06 3.72 -10.70
N ARG A 260 -15.75 4.34 -9.57
CA ARG A 260 -14.81 3.84 -8.58
C ARG A 260 -15.28 2.54 -7.92
N GLU A 261 -16.53 2.44 -7.61
CA GLU A 261 -17.13 1.28 -6.94
C GLU A 261 -17.10 0.03 -7.83
N ASP A 262 -17.45 0.21 -9.09
CA ASP A 262 -17.36 -0.83 -10.11
C ASP A 262 -15.91 -1.29 -10.34
N LEU A 263 -14.96 -0.34 -10.36
CA LEU A 263 -13.53 -0.65 -10.44
C LEU A 263 -13.07 -1.53 -9.27
N GLU A 264 -13.44 -1.19 -8.03
CA GLU A 264 -13.08 -1.95 -6.83
C GLU A 264 -13.72 -3.34 -6.82
N ARG A 265 -14.98 -3.44 -7.21
CA ARG A 265 -15.69 -4.71 -7.35
C ARG A 265 -15.02 -5.61 -8.39
N GLN A 266 -14.76 -5.10 -9.59
CA GLN A 266 -14.09 -5.83 -10.65
C GLN A 266 -12.66 -6.26 -10.27
N LEU A 267 -11.95 -5.45 -9.48
CA LEU A 267 -10.62 -5.79 -8.97
C LEU A 267 -10.69 -6.99 -8.01
N CYS A 268 -11.66 -7.00 -7.11
CA CYS A 268 -11.89 -8.11 -6.18
C CYS A 268 -12.21 -9.42 -6.91
N GLU A 269 -13.09 -9.36 -7.91
CA GLU A 269 -13.44 -10.50 -8.76
C GLU A 269 -12.22 -11.04 -9.52
N TRP A 270 -11.44 -10.15 -10.11
CA TRP A 270 -10.23 -10.50 -10.86
C TRP A 270 -9.15 -11.12 -9.96
N LEU A 271 -8.96 -10.60 -8.74
CA LEU A 271 -8.04 -11.16 -7.75
C LEU A 271 -8.48 -12.56 -7.34
N THR A 272 -9.78 -12.74 -7.07
CA THR A 272 -10.35 -14.04 -6.73
C THR A 272 -10.13 -15.04 -7.85
N GLU A 273 -10.48 -14.69 -9.09
CA GLU A 273 -10.26 -15.55 -10.27
C GLU A 273 -8.77 -15.88 -10.46
N GLY A 274 -7.91 -14.85 -10.35
CA GLY A 274 -6.46 -14.98 -10.55
C GLY A 274 -5.80 -15.88 -9.51
N ASN A 275 -6.28 -15.85 -8.28
CA ASN A 275 -5.73 -16.63 -7.18
C ASN A 275 -6.30 -18.05 -7.10
N THR A 276 -7.58 -18.26 -7.48
CA THR A 276 -8.27 -19.55 -7.24
C THR A 276 -8.47 -20.39 -8.50
N VAL A 277 -8.63 -19.77 -9.66
CA VAL A 277 -9.03 -20.46 -10.90
C VAL A 277 -7.94 -20.44 -11.95
N ARG A 278 -7.34 -19.29 -12.20
CA ARG A 278 -6.41 -19.10 -13.32
C ARG A 278 -5.04 -19.69 -13.02
N PRO A 279 -4.52 -20.63 -13.86
CA PRO A 279 -3.17 -21.14 -13.70
C PRO A 279 -2.13 -20.04 -13.87
N SER A 280 -1.18 -19.95 -12.94
CA SER A 280 -0.03 -19.07 -13.07
C SER A 280 0.89 -19.59 -14.19
N ARG A 281 1.31 -18.70 -15.09
CA ARG A 281 2.24 -19.06 -16.18
C ARG A 281 3.57 -19.64 -15.68
N ALA A 282 3.99 -19.26 -14.47
CA ALA A 282 5.26 -19.72 -13.90
C ALA A 282 5.17 -21.13 -13.30
N THR A 283 4.02 -21.49 -12.72
CA THR A 283 3.84 -22.77 -12.00
C THR A 283 2.95 -23.76 -12.74
N GLY A 284 2.18 -23.29 -13.72
CA GLY A 284 1.22 -24.12 -14.47
C GLY A 284 -0.06 -24.47 -13.69
N VAL A 285 -0.19 -24.04 -12.42
CA VAL A 285 -1.31 -24.32 -11.55
C VAL A 285 -1.85 -23.04 -10.91
N PRO A 286 -3.13 -22.98 -10.46
CA PRO A 286 -3.65 -21.85 -9.73
C PRO A 286 -2.90 -21.62 -8.41
N PRO A 287 -2.69 -20.37 -7.98
CA PRO A 287 -2.05 -20.05 -6.70
C PRO A 287 -2.66 -20.75 -5.49
N ALA A 288 -3.97 -20.93 -5.49
CA ALA A 288 -4.72 -21.61 -4.41
C ALA A 288 -4.24 -23.04 -4.14
N THR A 289 -3.68 -23.74 -5.14
CA THR A 289 -3.16 -25.10 -4.95
C THR A 289 -1.86 -25.15 -4.16
N ARG A 290 -1.12 -24.01 -4.08
CA ARG A 290 0.21 -23.92 -3.45
C ARG A 290 0.22 -23.02 -2.21
N ILE A 291 -0.81 -22.20 -1.99
CA ILE A 291 -0.83 -21.23 -0.89
C ILE A 291 -0.83 -21.92 0.49
N GLY A 292 -1.37 -23.12 0.62
CA GLY A 292 -1.38 -23.89 1.86
C GLY A 292 0.04 -24.19 2.35
N ASP A 293 0.90 -24.70 1.45
CA ASP A 293 2.32 -24.99 1.75
C ASP A 293 3.08 -23.73 2.11
N GLU A 294 2.79 -22.62 1.43
CA GLU A 294 3.43 -21.35 1.68
C GLU A 294 3.02 -20.76 3.03
N ARG A 295 1.72 -20.76 3.35
CA ARG A 295 1.19 -20.30 4.66
C ARG A 295 1.76 -21.07 5.84
N ALA A 296 2.01 -22.38 5.69
CA ALA A 296 2.64 -23.19 6.71
C ALA A 296 4.09 -22.74 7.06
N ARG A 297 4.73 -21.97 6.20
CA ARG A 297 6.10 -21.47 6.37
C ARG A 297 6.17 -19.96 6.63
N LEU A 298 5.08 -19.23 6.45
CA LEU A 298 5.02 -17.82 6.82
C LEU A 298 5.08 -17.67 8.34
N ARG A 299 5.81 -16.65 8.79
CA ARG A 299 5.88 -16.30 10.21
C ARG A 299 4.62 -15.54 10.62
N PRO A 300 4.13 -15.71 11.86
CA PRO A 300 2.93 -15.01 12.31
C PRO A 300 3.13 -13.49 12.31
N LEU A 301 2.09 -12.77 11.89
CA LEU A 301 2.04 -11.31 11.99
C LEU A 301 1.82 -10.92 13.46
N LYS A 302 2.83 -10.28 14.07
CA LYS A 302 2.81 -9.91 15.49
C LYS A 302 1.93 -8.69 15.80
N ILE A 303 1.70 -7.85 14.79
CA ILE A 303 0.94 -6.60 14.92
C ILE A 303 -0.25 -6.73 13.98
N ALA A 304 -1.46 -6.61 14.52
CA ALA A 304 -2.63 -6.55 13.66
C ALA A 304 -2.59 -5.28 12.78
N PRO A 305 -3.07 -5.34 11.53
CA PRO A 305 -3.04 -4.18 10.63
C PRO A 305 -3.70 -2.92 11.20
N ALA A 306 -4.74 -3.07 12.04
CA ALA A 306 -5.41 -1.98 12.73
C ALA A 306 -4.55 -1.33 13.82
N ASP A 307 -3.65 -2.10 14.43
CA ASP A 307 -2.80 -1.65 15.55
C ASP A 307 -1.44 -1.11 15.10
N LEU A 308 -1.18 -1.09 13.80
CA LEU A 308 0.05 -0.53 13.25
C LEU A 308 0.14 0.96 13.53
N ALA A 309 1.09 1.37 14.36
CA ALA A 309 1.41 2.77 14.64
C ALA A 309 2.74 3.15 13.99
N LEU A 310 2.74 4.22 13.20
CA LEU A 310 3.99 4.82 12.72
C LEU A 310 4.58 5.71 13.81
N ARG A 311 5.86 5.56 14.10
CA ARG A 311 6.57 6.34 15.13
C ARG A 311 7.23 7.54 14.49
N ILE A 312 6.79 8.73 14.91
CA ILE A 312 7.28 10.00 14.38
C ILE A 312 7.87 10.78 15.56
N PRO A 313 9.17 11.12 15.52
CA PRO A 313 9.76 11.97 16.55
C PRO A 313 9.18 13.37 16.46
N VAL A 314 8.78 13.92 17.60
CA VAL A 314 8.15 15.24 17.71
C VAL A 314 8.67 15.98 18.93
N SER A 315 8.36 17.28 19.02
CA SER A 315 8.53 18.08 20.23
C SER A 315 7.25 18.82 20.54
N VAL A 316 6.94 18.98 21.81
CA VAL A 316 5.78 19.76 22.24
C VAL A 316 6.10 21.24 22.15
N GLY A 317 5.39 21.96 21.29
CA GLY A 317 5.59 23.39 21.05
C GLY A 317 5.22 24.25 22.26
N PRO A 318 5.61 25.54 22.25
CA PRO A 318 5.38 26.48 23.36
C PRO A 318 3.88 26.74 23.62
N THR A 319 3.04 26.45 22.64
CA THR A 319 1.58 26.53 22.78
C THR A 319 0.94 25.26 23.34
N GLY A 320 1.76 24.28 23.76
CA GLY A 320 1.27 23.00 24.29
C GLY A 320 0.62 22.12 23.23
N VAL A 321 1.08 22.22 21.98
CA VAL A 321 0.62 21.38 20.87
C VAL A 321 1.79 20.75 20.14
N VAL A 322 1.52 19.58 19.57
CA VAL A 322 2.36 18.93 18.58
C VAL A 322 1.69 19.10 17.22
N ILE A 323 2.40 19.57 16.23
CA ILE A 323 1.90 19.73 14.87
C ILE A 323 2.39 18.52 14.04
N HIS A 324 1.45 17.76 13.49
CA HIS A 324 1.74 16.71 12.53
C HIS A 324 1.06 17.04 11.21
N GLU A 325 1.87 17.17 10.14
CA GLU A 325 1.45 17.78 8.86
C GLU A 325 0.90 19.20 9.12
N THR A 326 -0.42 19.41 9.00
CA THR A 326 -1.07 20.70 9.26
C THR A 326 -1.97 20.68 10.50
N HIS A 327 -2.01 19.54 11.22
CA HIS A 327 -2.97 19.30 12.30
C HIS A 327 -2.33 19.49 13.67
N PRO A 328 -2.79 20.44 14.49
CA PRO A 328 -2.36 20.60 15.88
C PRO A 328 -3.07 19.59 16.79
N TYR A 329 -2.30 18.91 17.64
CA TYR A 329 -2.76 17.99 18.68
C TYR A 329 -2.27 18.47 20.04
N SER A 330 -3.19 18.68 20.99
CA SER A 330 -2.83 19.25 22.28
C SER A 330 -2.14 18.26 23.21
N MET A 331 -1.26 18.80 24.05
CA MET A 331 -0.59 18.09 25.14
C MET A 331 -0.81 18.84 26.46
N PRO A 332 -0.66 18.17 27.61
CA PRO A 332 -0.66 18.86 28.91
C PRO A 332 0.37 19.98 28.95
N PRO A 333 0.10 21.11 29.65
CA PRO A 333 1.04 22.24 29.71
C PRO A 333 2.42 21.88 30.22
N ASP A 334 2.51 20.94 31.15
CA ASP A 334 3.77 20.48 31.74
C ASP A 334 4.65 19.67 30.76
N ALA A 335 4.10 19.30 29.61
CA ALA A 335 4.85 18.66 28.53
C ALA A 335 5.53 19.65 27.57
N ILE A 336 5.27 20.97 27.72
CA ILE A 336 5.83 21.99 26.82
C ILE A 336 7.36 21.90 26.79
N GLY A 337 7.94 21.92 25.58
CA GLY A 337 9.38 21.85 25.38
C GLY A 337 9.96 20.43 25.46
N LEU A 338 9.20 19.43 25.84
CA LEU A 338 9.70 18.05 25.89
C LEU A 338 9.75 17.41 24.50
N PRO A 339 10.80 16.64 24.21
CA PRO A 339 10.82 15.74 23.07
C PRO A 339 9.88 14.56 23.33
N GLY A 340 9.29 14.03 22.26
CA GLY A 340 8.34 12.92 22.37
C GLY A 340 8.25 12.10 21.09
N THR A 341 7.37 11.12 21.11
CA THR A 341 7.02 10.29 19.96
C THR A 341 5.52 10.37 19.71
N LEU A 342 5.17 10.69 18.47
CA LEU A 342 3.82 10.61 17.97
C LEU A 342 3.63 9.22 17.33
N TYR A 343 2.66 8.46 17.84
CA TYR A 343 2.21 7.19 17.31
C TYR A 343 1.01 7.44 16.42
N LEU A 344 1.22 7.35 15.11
CA LEU A 344 0.19 7.61 14.10
C LEU A 344 -0.51 6.30 13.72
N TYR A 345 -1.74 6.11 14.18
CA TYR A 345 -2.64 5.03 13.78
C TYR A 345 -3.47 5.43 12.55
N ARG A 346 -4.37 4.59 12.10
CA ARG A 346 -5.27 4.90 10.98
C ARG A 346 -6.32 5.94 11.38
N ASP A 347 -6.88 5.79 12.57
CA ASP A 347 -8.04 6.52 13.09
C ASP A 347 -7.69 7.48 14.23
N ARG A 348 -6.54 7.31 14.87
CA ARG A 348 -6.12 8.06 16.04
C ARG A 348 -4.64 8.42 16.05
N VAL A 349 -4.30 9.37 16.87
CA VAL A 349 -2.94 9.82 17.15
C VAL A 349 -2.71 9.73 18.65
N ARG A 350 -1.66 9.01 19.06
CA ARG A 350 -1.20 8.98 20.45
C ARG A 350 0.15 9.65 20.54
N ILE A 351 0.30 10.59 21.47
CA ILE A 351 1.56 11.32 21.69
C ILE A 351 2.07 10.99 23.08
N VAL A 352 3.35 10.70 23.19
CA VAL A 352 4.04 10.46 24.46
C VAL A 352 5.26 11.36 24.51
N ALA A 353 5.33 12.22 25.53
CA ALA A 353 6.44 13.14 25.79
C ALA A 353 6.84 13.07 27.27
N GLY A 354 7.97 12.46 27.60
CA GLY A 354 8.36 12.13 28.96
C GLY A 354 7.34 11.20 29.63
N ARG A 355 6.78 11.64 30.76
CA ARG A 355 5.71 10.93 31.48
C ARG A 355 4.29 11.27 31.01
N PHE A 356 4.15 12.22 30.11
CA PHE A 356 2.86 12.72 29.64
C PHE A 356 2.42 11.98 28.38
N GLY A 357 1.13 11.67 28.30
CA GLY A 357 0.50 11.03 27.16
C GLY A 357 -0.82 11.70 26.80
N ALA A 358 -1.13 11.78 25.52
CA ALA A 358 -2.42 12.21 25.02
C ALA A 358 -2.82 11.36 23.83
N GLU A 359 -4.12 11.09 23.70
CA GLU A 359 -4.70 10.39 22.58
C GLU A 359 -5.78 11.26 21.92
N HIS A 360 -5.78 11.31 20.61
CA HIS A 360 -6.65 12.15 19.80
C HIS A 360 -7.24 11.37 18.65
N VAL A 361 -8.43 11.75 18.20
CA VAL A 361 -8.96 11.32 16.90
C VAL A 361 -8.11 11.97 15.80
N ARG A 362 -7.69 11.17 14.82
CA ARG A 362 -6.90 11.66 13.71
C ARG A 362 -7.70 12.64 12.86
N GLN A 363 -7.08 13.77 12.53
CA GLN A 363 -7.67 14.81 11.69
C GLN A 363 -7.22 14.63 10.24
N TRP A 364 -8.12 14.95 9.30
CA TRP A 364 -7.91 14.75 7.87
C TRP A 364 -8.12 16.02 7.05
N GLN A 365 -8.95 16.95 7.53
CA GLN A 365 -9.24 18.19 6.81
C GLN A 365 -8.18 19.23 7.14
N PRO A 366 -7.59 19.91 6.13
CA PRO A 366 -6.59 20.94 6.35
C PRO A 366 -7.09 22.03 7.32
N GLY A 367 -6.29 22.32 8.34
CA GLY A 367 -6.60 23.33 9.36
C GLY A 367 -7.40 22.81 10.56
N ASP A 368 -7.93 21.60 10.52
CA ASP A 368 -8.54 20.98 11.69
C ASP A 368 -7.47 20.59 12.71
N GLY A 369 -7.83 20.71 13.97
CA GLY A 369 -6.98 20.31 15.10
C GLY A 369 -7.77 19.53 16.14
N SER A 370 -7.06 18.82 17.01
CA SER A 370 -7.67 18.13 18.15
C SER A 370 -7.11 18.70 19.44
N ILE A 371 -7.90 19.54 20.10
CA ILE A 371 -7.57 20.19 21.35
C ILE A 371 -8.46 19.62 22.46
N LEU A 372 -7.88 18.83 23.34
CA LEU A 372 -8.62 18.21 24.44
C LEU A 372 -9.08 19.27 25.45
N PRO A 373 -10.35 19.22 25.92
CA PRO A 373 -10.89 20.18 26.87
C PRO A 373 -10.08 20.28 28.16
N GLU A 374 -9.61 19.14 28.69
CA GLU A 374 -8.76 19.07 29.87
C GLU A 374 -7.44 19.81 29.72
N HIS A 375 -6.77 19.70 28.56
CA HIS A 375 -5.52 20.42 28.30
C HIS A 375 -5.76 21.92 28.19
N ARG A 376 -6.89 22.32 27.60
CA ARG A 376 -7.32 23.72 27.53
C ARG A 376 -7.57 24.30 28.94
N ALA A 377 -8.27 23.55 29.81
CA ALA A 377 -8.51 23.94 31.19
C ALA A 377 -7.21 24.03 32.00
N GLN A 378 -6.32 23.04 31.90
CA GLN A 378 -5.03 23.02 32.57
C GLN A 378 -4.14 24.21 32.14
N ARG A 379 -4.16 24.59 30.86
CA ARG A 379 -3.42 25.77 30.36
C ARG A 379 -3.97 27.07 30.98
N VAL A 380 -5.29 27.22 31.11
CA VAL A 380 -5.89 28.39 31.73
C VAL A 380 -5.54 28.44 33.24
N ALA A 381 -5.51 27.28 33.90
CA ALA A 381 -5.11 27.19 35.30
C ALA A 381 -3.61 27.52 35.53
N ALA A 382 -2.74 27.07 34.62
CA ALA A 382 -1.28 27.30 34.68
C ALA A 382 -0.88 28.76 34.45
N VAL A 383 -1.73 29.55 33.76
CA VAL A 383 -1.42 30.97 33.50
C VAL A 383 -1.74 31.83 34.69
N SER A 384 -0.73 32.53 35.20
CA SER A 384 -0.85 33.50 36.29
C SER A 384 -1.34 34.86 35.77
N GLY A 385 -2.24 35.51 36.57
CA GLY A 385 -2.75 36.84 36.29
C GLY A 385 -4.05 36.88 35.45
N LYS A 386 -5.02 37.68 35.93
CA LYS A 386 -6.35 37.81 35.31
C LYS A 386 -6.31 38.25 33.85
N ARG A 387 -5.41 39.18 33.50
CA ARG A 387 -5.27 39.68 32.11
C ARG A 387 -4.77 38.61 31.17
N ALA A 388 -3.72 37.87 31.54
CA ALA A 388 -3.13 36.84 30.71
C ALA A 388 -4.11 35.66 30.50
N ARG A 389 -4.82 35.25 31.57
CA ARG A 389 -5.88 34.23 31.53
C ARG A 389 -6.98 34.59 30.54
N ARG A 390 -7.46 35.84 30.56
CA ARG A 390 -8.48 36.35 29.65
C ARG A 390 -8.02 36.31 28.19
N TYR A 391 -6.79 36.71 27.91
CA TYR A 391 -6.25 36.64 26.55
C TYR A 391 -6.13 35.21 26.08
N LEU A 392 -5.74 34.28 26.94
CA LEU A 392 -5.69 32.86 26.62
C LEU A 392 -7.08 32.28 26.34
N GLN A 393 -8.09 32.59 27.16
CA GLN A 393 -9.48 32.20 26.93
C GLN A 393 -10.01 32.73 25.60
N ARG A 394 -9.71 34.00 25.27
CA ARG A 394 -10.05 34.57 23.97
C ARG A 394 -9.34 33.84 22.82
N GLN A 395 -8.07 33.50 23.00
CA GLN A 395 -7.33 32.74 22.00
C GLN A 395 -7.97 31.37 21.76
N HIS A 396 -8.34 30.66 22.82
CA HIS A 396 -9.04 29.39 22.68
C HIS A 396 -10.37 29.50 21.92
N LEU A 397 -11.08 30.61 22.07
CA LEU A 397 -12.28 30.86 21.27
C LEU A 397 -11.94 31.15 19.81
N LEU A 398 -10.87 31.90 19.52
CA LEU A 398 -10.41 32.17 18.16
C LEU A 398 -9.96 30.90 17.44
N ASP A 399 -9.36 29.95 18.16
CA ASP A 399 -8.91 28.66 17.65
C ASP A 399 -10.08 27.77 17.11
N VAL A 400 -11.34 28.10 17.46
CA VAL A 400 -12.55 27.45 16.93
C VAL A 400 -12.72 27.69 15.43
N GLY A 401 -12.21 28.82 14.91
CA GLY A 401 -12.16 29.08 13.46
C GLY A 401 -12.69 30.47 13.05
N PRO A 402 -12.89 30.69 11.75
CA PRO A 402 -13.25 32.00 11.19
C PRO A 402 -14.56 32.58 11.73
N ALA A 403 -15.58 31.74 11.98
CA ALA A 403 -16.85 32.17 12.57
C ALA A 403 -16.65 32.78 13.97
N ALA A 404 -15.76 32.19 14.77
CA ALA A 404 -15.42 32.73 16.10
C ALA A 404 -14.72 34.10 16.00
N LEU A 405 -13.80 34.26 15.07
CA LEU A 405 -13.15 35.55 14.82
C LEU A 405 -14.19 36.63 14.47
N ALA A 406 -15.08 36.35 13.54
CA ALA A 406 -16.13 37.28 13.14
C ALA A 406 -17.07 37.60 14.32
N TYR A 407 -17.53 36.58 15.05
CA TYR A 407 -18.44 36.76 16.19
C TYR A 407 -17.78 37.56 17.32
N LEU A 408 -16.57 37.26 17.72
CA LEU A 408 -15.85 37.98 18.77
C LEU A 408 -15.51 39.42 18.35
N THR A 409 -15.30 39.66 17.07
CA THR A 409 -15.14 41.03 16.55
C THR A 409 -16.43 41.84 16.76
N GLU A 410 -17.56 41.30 16.31
CA GLU A 410 -18.86 41.95 16.54
C GLU A 410 -19.17 42.12 18.04
N LEU A 411 -18.91 41.10 18.87
CA LEU A 411 -19.10 41.13 20.29
C LEU A 411 -18.32 42.29 20.95
N THR A 412 -17.04 42.42 20.66
CA THR A 412 -16.19 43.46 21.24
C THR A 412 -16.59 44.85 20.81
N HIS A 413 -17.05 45.04 19.57
CA HIS A 413 -17.47 46.34 19.05
C HIS A 413 -18.89 46.76 19.52
N ARG A 414 -19.82 45.82 19.55
CA ARG A 414 -21.23 46.12 19.97
C ARG A 414 -21.41 46.16 21.47
N ARG A 415 -20.56 45.43 22.23
CA ARG A 415 -20.68 45.31 23.71
C ARG A 415 -19.40 45.70 24.45
N PRO A 416 -18.85 46.91 24.24
CA PRO A 416 -17.54 47.31 24.73
C PRO A 416 -17.40 47.27 26.26
N LYS A 417 -18.51 47.34 26.99
CA LYS A 417 -18.52 47.33 28.47
C LYS A 417 -18.65 45.91 29.06
N THR A 418 -19.23 44.96 28.32
CA THR A 418 -19.58 43.62 28.81
C THR A 418 -18.91 42.47 28.10
N TRP A 419 -18.10 42.73 27.03
CA TRP A 419 -17.44 41.67 26.28
C TRP A 419 -16.53 40.76 27.14
N VAL A 420 -15.99 41.27 28.24
CA VAL A 420 -15.09 40.50 29.12
C VAL A 420 -15.78 39.33 29.79
N PRO A 421 -16.90 39.54 30.55
CA PRO A 421 -17.67 38.42 31.09
C PRO A 421 -18.27 37.52 29.97
N ASP A 422 -18.61 38.10 28.81
CA ASP A 422 -19.10 37.32 27.69
C ASP A 422 -18.02 36.34 27.19
N VAL A 423 -16.76 36.77 27.03
CA VAL A 423 -15.65 35.89 26.67
C VAL A 423 -15.43 34.78 27.70
N GLU A 424 -15.50 35.06 28.98
CA GLU A 424 -15.38 34.06 30.05
C GLU A 424 -16.52 33.04 29.97
N ARG A 425 -17.76 33.47 29.74
CA ARG A 425 -18.93 32.61 29.58
C ARG A 425 -18.87 31.78 28.29
N LEU A 426 -18.50 32.40 27.15
CA LEU A 426 -18.30 31.68 25.90
C LEU A 426 -17.20 30.62 26.01
N HIS A 427 -16.12 30.90 26.75
CA HIS A 427 -15.07 29.93 26.99
C HIS A 427 -15.58 28.74 27.85
N THR A 428 -16.45 28.98 28.81
CA THR A 428 -17.12 27.90 29.58
C THR A 428 -18.00 27.05 28.67
N LEU A 429 -18.80 27.68 27.80
CA LEU A 429 -19.60 26.97 26.80
C LEU A 429 -18.73 26.14 25.83
N LEU A 430 -17.58 26.68 25.42
CA LEU A 430 -16.61 25.93 24.63
C LEU A 430 -16.12 24.65 25.30
N GLN A 431 -15.84 24.73 26.60
CA GLN A 431 -15.40 23.57 27.39
C GLN A 431 -16.50 22.51 27.56
N THR A 432 -17.76 22.95 27.64
CA THR A 432 -18.90 22.06 27.83
C THR A 432 -19.39 21.40 26.55
N HIS A 433 -19.48 22.16 25.47
CA HIS A 433 -20.12 21.70 24.21
C HIS A 433 -19.13 21.38 23.08
N GLY A 434 -17.88 21.81 23.19
CA GLY A 434 -16.82 21.56 22.22
C GLY A 434 -16.83 22.51 21.02
N ASP A 435 -15.79 22.38 20.18
CA ASP A 435 -15.47 23.31 19.10
C ASP A 435 -16.53 23.31 17.98
N ALA A 436 -17.04 22.13 17.60
CA ALA A 436 -17.99 22.00 16.50
C ALA A 436 -19.35 22.65 16.82
N ALA A 437 -19.87 22.37 18.03
CA ALA A 437 -21.15 22.94 18.47
C ALA A 437 -21.05 24.48 18.60
N LEU A 438 -19.95 24.96 19.19
CA LEU A 438 -19.74 26.40 19.35
C LEU A 438 -19.56 27.12 18.01
N ARG A 439 -18.88 26.50 17.05
CA ARG A 439 -18.74 27.03 15.67
C ARG A 439 -20.10 27.21 14.99
N ALA A 440 -20.97 26.20 15.07
CA ALA A 440 -22.32 26.27 14.54
C ALA A 440 -23.14 27.39 15.20
N ALA A 441 -23.08 27.49 16.55
CA ALA A 441 -23.78 28.53 17.28
C ALA A 441 -23.26 29.96 16.94
N PHE A 442 -21.96 30.14 16.72
CA PHE A 442 -21.40 31.41 16.27
C PHE A 442 -21.90 31.79 14.87
N THR A 443 -21.96 30.83 13.94
CA THR A 443 -22.48 31.06 12.59
C THR A 443 -23.95 31.50 12.67
N GLN A 444 -24.76 30.78 13.41
CA GLN A 444 -26.16 31.13 13.62
C GLN A 444 -26.32 32.51 14.27
N GLY A 445 -25.55 32.81 15.31
CA GLY A 445 -25.59 34.11 15.98
C GLY A 445 -25.19 35.28 15.07
N LEU A 446 -24.28 35.07 14.12
CA LEU A 446 -23.92 36.05 13.10
C LEU A 446 -25.05 36.25 12.09
N ASP A 447 -25.66 35.18 11.61
CA ASP A 447 -26.74 35.21 10.64
C ASP A 447 -27.98 35.89 11.21
N GLU A 448 -28.30 35.64 12.49
CA GLU A 448 -29.43 36.24 13.20
C GLU A 448 -29.09 37.58 13.85
N GLN A 449 -27.85 38.08 13.70
CA GLN A 449 -27.36 39.33 14.35
C GLN A 449 -27.50 39.34 15.89
N ALA A 450 -27.56 38.17 16.51
CA ALA A 450 -27.74 37.97 17.95
C ALA A 450 -26.37 37.88 18.65
N ILE A 451 -25.86 39.01 19.13
CA ILE A 451 -24.51 39.14 19.67
C ILE A 451 -24.51 39.22 21.19
N GLY A 452 -24.02 38.17 21.85
CA GLY A 452 -23.89 38.03 23.30
C GLY A 452 -23.76 36.57 23.71
N ALA A 453 -23.13 36.30 24.86
CA ALA A 453 -22.92 34.93 25.36
C ALA A 453 -24.26 34.22 25.69
N GLU A 454 -25.27 34.96 26.05
CA GLU A 454 -26.61 34.47 26.33
C GLU A 454 -27.30 33.85 25.10
N TYR A 455 -27.12 34.42 23.91
CA TYR A 455 -27.68 33.88 22.69
C TYR A 455 -26.99 32.57 22.28
N ILE A 456 -25.67 32.54 22.41
CA ILE A 456 -24.92 31.31 22.11
C ILE A 456 -25.31 30.19 23.09
N ALA A 457 -25.49 30.50 24.38
CA ALA A 457 -25.96 29.52 25.34
C ALA A 457 -27.34 28.96 24.95
N HIS A 458 -28.26 29.82 24.52
CA HIS A 458 -29.60 29.43 24.06
C HIS A 458 -29.54 28.49 22.85
N TYR A 459 -28.71 28.80 21.85
CA TYR A 459 -28.56 27.94 20.66
C TYR A 459 -27.98 26.56 21.00
N LEU A 460 -27.03 26.50 21.91
CA LEU A 460 -26.43 25.24 22.37
C LEU A 460 -27.41 24.39 23.19
N GLU A 461 -28.24 25.00 24.03
CA GLU A 461 -29.30 24.31 24.78
C GLU A 461 -30.40 23.78 23.85
N ALA A 462 -30.83 24.58 22.86
CA ALA A 462 -31.83 24.19 21.86
C ALA A 462 -31.34 23.06 20.94
N SER A 463 -30.04 22.96 20.70
CA SER A 463 -29.40 21.92 19.85
C SER A 463 -29.14 20.61 20.60
N THR A 464 -29.26 20.58 21.94
CA THR A 464 -29.14 19.36 22.71
C THR A 464 -30.47 18.61 22.62
N PRO A 465 -30.51 17.39 22.01
CA PRO A 465 -31.76 16.63 21.96
C PRO A 465 -32.21 16.38 23.41
N ALA A 466 -33.44 16.82 23.73
CA ALA A 466 -34.06 16.50 25.00
C ALA A 466 -34.03 14.97 25.15
N LEU A 467 -33.41 14.48 26.21
CA LEU A 467 -33.54 13.08 26.55
C LEU A 467 -35.03 12.76 26.56
N PRO A 468 -35.50 11.69 25.90
CA PRO A 468 -36.89 11.33 25.95
C PRO A 468 -37.25 11.16 27.43
N PHE A 469 -38.13 12.02 27.94
CA PHE A 469 -38.73 11.84 29.25
C PHE A 469 -39.41 10.47 29.20
N ASP A 470 -38.92 9.54 29.97
CA ASP A 470 -39.55 8.27 30.19
C ASP A 470 -40.88 8.52 30.97
N VAL A 471 -41.99 8.61 30.22
CA VAL A 471 -43.35 8.80 30.74
C VAL A 471 -43.88 7.44 31.21
N THR A 472 -43.11 6.67 31.93
CA THR A 472 -43.54 5.40 32.52
C THR A 472 -43.28 5.33 34.02
N ASP A 473 -43.68 6.36 34.77
CA ASP A 473 -43.90 6.23 36.20
C ASP A 473 -45.37 6.54 36.53
N ARG A 474 -46.29 5.73 36.00
CA ARG A 474 -47.58 5.48 36.63
C ARG A 474 -47.52 4.08 37.23
N PRO A 475 -47.66 3.95 38.55
CA PRO A 475 -47.77 2.63 39.16
C PRO A 475 -49.01 1.93 38.59
N PRO A 476 -48.94 0.66 38.23
CA PRO A 476 -50.10 -0.08 37.72
C PRO A 476 -51.11 -0.23 38.84
N THR A 477 -52.32 0.27 38.60
CA THR A 477 -53.51 -0.02 39.42
C THR A 477 -53.73 -1.52 39.43
N ILE A 478 -53.50 -2.15 40.59
CA ILE A 478 -53.75 -3.58 40.82
C ILE A 478 -55.23 -3.80 40.81
N ALA A 479 -55.78 -4.37 39.76
CA ALA A 479 -57.08 -4.99 39.77
C ALA A 479 -56.96 -6.39 40.39
N ALA A 480 -57.64 -6.53 41.52
CA ALA A 480 -57.76 -7.80 42.22
C ALA A 480 -58.55 -8.82 41.39
N THR A 481 -57.90 -9.91 40.96
CA THR A 481 -58.64 -11.14 40.56
C THR A 481 -57.77 -12.36 40.80
N GLN A 482 -58.16 -13.11 41.83
CA GLN A 482 -58.16 -14.57 42.02
C GLN A 482 -56.84 -15.38 41.86
N LEU A 483 -56.42 -15.86 43.02
CA LEU A 483 -55.53 -16.99 43.23
C LEU A 483 -56.21 -18.33 42.84
N PRO A 484 -55.47 -19.28 42.29
CA PRO A 484 -55.70 -20.69 42.57
C PRO A 484 -54.60 -21.27 43.48
N ARG A 485 -55.10 -22.17 44.32
CA ARG A 485 -54.44 -22.85 45.43
C ARG A 485 -53.30 -23.76 45.06
N ALA A 486 -52.38 -23.82 45.98
CA ALA A 486 -51.34 -24.78 46.29
C ALA A 486 -51.38 -26.19 45.65
N GLY A 487 -50.24 -26.58 45.09
CA GLY A 487 -49.83 -27.97 44.92
C GLY A 487 -48.48 -28.17 45.61
N ARG A 488 -48.51 -28.95 46.71
CA ARG A 488 -47.33 -29.49 47.42
C ARG A 488 -46.59 -30.44 46.50
N VAL A 489 -45.29 -30.32 46.37
CA VAL A 489 -44.39 -31.42 46.04
C VAL A 489 -43.14 -31.34 46.92
N GLN A 490 -42.80 -32.51 47.38
CA GLN A 490 -41.92 -32.93 48.45
C GLN A 490 -40.45 -32.58 48.25
N VAL A 491 -39.82 -32.37 49.40
CA VAL A 491 -38.39 -32.38 49.69
C VAL A 491 -37.84 -33.80 49.47
N ALA A 492 -36.70 -33.92 48.80
CA ALA A 492 -35.82 -35.07 48.94
C ALA A 492 -34.43 -34.57 49.35
N GLU A 493 -34.12 -34.91 50.60
CA GLU A 493 -32.79 -34.86 51.20
C GLU A 493 -31.88 -35.91 50.59
N GLY A 494 -30.61 -35.61 50.48
CA GLY A 494 -29.53 -36.58 50.24
C GLY A 494 -28.20 -35.86 50.10
N ALA A 495 -27.58 -35.57 51.14
CA ALA A 495 -26.49 -36.16 51.91
C ALA A 495 -25.10 -36.09 51.24
N ARG A 496 -24.30 -35.21 51.87
CA ARG A 496 -22.95 -35.42 52.45
C ARG A 496 -21.70 -35.50 51.56
N ARG A 497 -20.81 -34.61 51.97
CA ARG A 497 -19.37 -34.75 52.31
C ARG A 497 -18.31 -34.61 51.21
N GLY A 498 -17.43 -33.67 51.48
CA GLY A 498 -15.97 -33.85 51.55
C GLY A 498 -15.20 -32.85 50.68
N GLY A 499 -14.47 -31.97 51.34
CA GLY A 499 -13.08 -31.99 51.35
C GLY A 499 -12.45 -30.63 50.99
N ALA A 500 -12.11 -29.85 51.99
CA ALA A 500 -11.21 -28.71 51.86
C ALA A 500 -9.79 -29.18 51.60
N GLN A 501 -9.16 -28.59 50.57
CA GLN A 501 -7.69 -28.52 50.55
C GLN A 501 -7.26 -27.11 50.20
N ARG A 502 -6.72 -26.43 51.21
CA ARG A 502 -5.86 -25.26 51.08
C ARG A 502 -4.50 -25.70 50.63
N SER A 503 -3.95 -25.11 49.59
CA SER A 503 -2.52 -25.13 49.31
C SER A 503 -1.96 -23.71 49.38
N THR A 504 -1.26 -23.49 50.46
CA THR A 504 -0.31 -22.41 50.71
C THR A 504 0.86 -22.49 49.74
N TRP A 505 1.18 -21.40 49.08
CA TRP A 505 2.47 -21.20 48.44
C TRP A 505 3.30 -20.19 49.21
N THR A 506 4.35 -20.70 49.80
CA THR A 506 5.41 -20.00 50.53
C THR A 506 6.32 -19.23 49.56
N ARG A 507 6.63 -18.00 49.97
CA ARG A 507 7.75 -17.21 49.44
C ARG A 507 9.06 -17.90 49.77
N SER A 508 9.99 -18.02 48.80
CA SER A 508 11.41 -18.14 49.06
C SER A 508 12.16 -16.99 48.39
N SER A 509 12.71 -16.16 49.23
CA SER A 509 13.75 -15.19 48.94
C SER A 509 15.08 -15.93 48.81
N THR A 510 15.85 -15.64 47.76
CA THR A 510 17.29 -15.89 47.77
C THR A 510 18.02 -14.68 47.22
N ALA A 511 18.74 -14.03 48.10
CA ALA A 511 19.78 -13.05 47.81
C ALA A 511 21.09 -13.79 47.52
N ALA A 512 21.83 -13.31 46.53
CA ALA A 512 23.28 -13.41 46.44
C ALA A 512 23.74 -12.48 45.32
N SER A 513 24.44 -11.48 45.62
CA SER A 513 25.86 -11.32 45.90
C SER A 513 26.62 -10.76 44.70
N SER A 514 27.08 -9.57 44.92
CA SER A 514 28.03 -8.75 44.16
C SER A 514 29.33 -9.51 43.78
N ARG A 515 29.84 -9.25 42.56
CA ARG A 515 31.29 -9.11 42.33
C ARG A 515 31.59 -8.07 41.26
N ARG A 516 32.27 -7.02 41.69
CA ARG A 516 33.07 -6.10 40.88
C ARG A 516 34.34 -6.80 40.42
N VAL A 517 34.73 -6.58 39.18
CA VAL A 517 36.12 -6.51 38.66
C VAL A 517 35.97 -5.58 37.47
N GLY A 518 36.54 -4.44 37.28
CA GLY A 518 37.84 -3.88 37.56
C GLY A 518 38.82 -4.25 36.44
N GLY A 519 39.10 -3.30 35.47
CA GLY A 519 40.23 -3.50 34.58
C GLY A 519 40.15 -2.74 33.26
N ARG A 520 40.79 -1.65 33.23
CA ARG A 520 41.32 -0.78 32.17
C ARG A 520 41.90 -1.55 30.97
N SER A 521 41.65 -1.11 29.76
CA SER A 521 42.59 -0.49 28.78
C SER A 521 41.78 0.05 27.60
#